data_a9d5de82d2d7f90645aeb171e81bca8f
#
_entry.id   a9d5de82d2d7f90645aeb171e81bca8f
#
_cell.length_a   1.000
_cell.length_b   1.000
_cell.length_c   1.000
_cell.angle_alpha   90.00
_cell.angle_beta   90.00
_cell.angle_gamma   90.00
#
_symmetry.space_group_name_H-M   'P 1'
#
loop_
_entity.id
_entity.type
_entity.pdbx_description
1 polymer ?
#
loop_
_entity_poly.entity_id
_entity_poly.type
_entity_poly.pdbx_seq_one_letter_code
_entity_poly.pdbx_strand_id
1 'polypeptide(L)'
;MRNLKSKILFRQVLTPWDIEEKFGMKEGNIFHGELSLEQLLFLRPASGFADYRTPIRDLWLCGSGTHPGGGIIGSGGELSSKETIHKKVVKTLEEKSVI
;
A
#
# COMPACT_ATOMS: atom_id res chain seq x y z
N MET A 1 -9.33 7.70 -32.78
CA MET A 1 -9.11 6.34 -33.33
C MET A 1 -10.40 5.87 -33.97
N ARG A 2 -10.40 5.71 -35.28
CA ARG A 2 -11.52 5.09 -36.01
C ARG A 2 -11.39 3.56 -35.85
N ASN A 3 -12.50 2.86 -35.64
CA ASN A 3 -12.61 1.38 -35.52
C ASN A 3 -12.03 0.72 -34.26
N LEU A 4 -12.01 1.38 -33.12
CA LEU A 4 -11.57 0.74 -31.88
C LEU A 4 -12.43 -0.48 -31.50
N LYS A 5 -13.76 -0.37 -31.68
CA LYS A 5 -14.71 -1.45 -31.33
C LYS A 5 -14.41 -2.77 -32.03
N SER A 6 -13.99 -2.73 -33.28
CA SER A 6 -13.69 -3.96 -34.07
C SER A 6 -12.38 -4.62 -33.70
N LYS A 7 -11.53 -3.97 -32.89
CA LYS A 7 -10.23 -4.50 -32.44
C LYS A 7 -10.23 -4.99 -31.01
N ILE A 8 -11.37 -4.88 -30.32
CA ILE A 8 -11.51 -5.37 -28.94
C ILE A 8 -11.75 -6.89 -29.01
N LEU A 9 -10.79 -7.67 -28.54
CA LEU A 9 -10.88 -9.13 -28.46
C LEU A 9 -11.62 -9.60 -27.20
N PHE A 10 -11.48 -8.86 -26.13
CA PHE A 10 -12.09 -9.17 -24.84
C PHE A 10 -12.35 -7.88 -24.05
N ARG A 11 -13.42 -7.88 -23.27
CA ARG A 11 -13.78 -6.79 -22.37
C ARG A 11 -14.26 -7.36 -21.04
N GLN A 12 -13.63 -6.94 -19.97
CA GLN A 12 -14.08 -7.18 -18.61
C GLN A 12 -14.51 -5.85 -17.96
N VAL A 13 -15.66 -5.87 -17.30
CA VAL A 13 -16.15 -4.74 -16.52
C VAL A 13 -16.28 -5.23 -15.09
N LEU A 14 -15.62 -4.55 -14.16
CA LEU A 14 -15.73 -4.80 -12.72
C LEU A 14 -16.49 -3.65 -12.10
N THR A 15 -17.56 -3.95 -11.41
CA THR A 15 -18.27 -2.98 -10.57
C THR A 15 -17.61 -2.87 -9.20
N PRO A 16 -17.88 -1.83 -8.40
CA PRO A 16 -17.40 -1.77 -7.01
C PRO A 16 -17.78 -3.02 -6.19
N TRP A 17 -18.96 -3.57 -6.43
CA TRP A 17 -19.40 -4.83 -5.82
C TRP A 17 -18.52 -6.02 -6.21
N ASP A 18 -18.20 -6.17 -7.49
CA ASP A 18 -17.29 -7.23 -7.93
C ASP A 18 -15.89 -7.11 -7.32
N ILE A 19 -15.42 -5.88 -7.13
CA ILE A 19 -14.12 -5.59 -6.52
C ILE A 19 -14.14 -5.97 -5.03
N GLU A 20 -15.21 -5.65 -4.32
CA GLU A 20 -15.37 -6.03 -2.92
C GLU A 20 -15.43 -7.55 -2.76
N GLU A 21 -16.24 -8.23 -3.58
CA GLU A 21 -16.41 -9.68 -3.51
C GLU A 21 -15.13 -10.44 -3.88
N LYS A 22 -14.44 -10.02 -4.94
CA LYS A 22 -13.25 -10.72 -5.43
C LYS A 22 -11.97 -10.42 -4.66
N PHE A 23 -11.81 -9.20 -4.20
CA PHE A 23 -10.55 -8.71 -3.62
C PHE A 23 -10.68 -8.32 -2.15
N GLY A 24 -11.86 -8.33 -1.57
CA GLY A 24 -12.11 -7.91 -0.19
C GLY A 24 -11.92 -6.40 0.04
N MET A 25 -11.96 -5.61 -1.02
CA MET A 25 -11.81 -4.17 -0.94
C MET A 25 -13.14 -3.54 -0.55
N LYS A 26 -13.25 -3.06 0.66
CA LYS A 26 -14.50 -2.48 1.19
C LYS A 26 -15.06 -1.40 0.26
N GLU A 27 -16.34 -1.56 -0.12
CA GLU A 27 -17.05 -0.69 -1.06
C GLU A 27 -16.39 -0.59 -2.45
N GLY A 28 -15.51 -1.54 -2.79
CA GLY A 28 -14.75 -1.52 -4.04
C GLY A 28 -13.77 -0.37 -4.16
N ASN A 29 -13.39 0.24 -3.04
CA ASN A 29 -12.51 1.40 -3.04
C ASN A 29 -11.06 0.99 -3.33
N ILE A 30 -10.59 1.34 -4.52
CA ILE A 30 -9.22 1.03 -5.00
C ILE A 30 -8.12 1.72 -4.18
N PHE A 31 -8.44 2.70 -3.35
CA PHE A 31 -7.50 3.37 -2.47
C PHE A 31 -7.45 2.78 -1.06
N HIS A 32 -8.16 1.65 -0.83
CA HIS A 32 -8.21 0.99 0.48
C HIS A 32 -8.69 1.87 1.64
N GLY A 33 -9.70 2.68 1.39
CA GLY A 33 -10.30 3.61 2.33
C GLY A 33 -10.38 5.04 1.79
N GLU A 34 -10.98 5.93 2.56
CA GLU A 34 -11.12 7.32 2.18
C GLU A 34 -9.77 8.02 2.12
N LEU A 35 -9.52 8.78 1.05
CA LEU A 35 -8.36 9.64 0.91
C LEU A 35 -8.67 11.05 1.41
N SER A 36 -8.95 11.18 2.71
CA SER A 36 -9.00 12.50 3.35
C SER A 36 -7.61 13.12 3.46
N LEU A 37 -7.51 14.42 3.68
CA LEU A 37 -6.22 15.10 3.86
C LEU A 37 -5.40 14.50 4.99
N GLU A 38 -6.05 14.07 6.05
CA GLU A 38 -5.42 13.40 7.20
C GLU A 38 -4.81 12.06 6.80
N GLN A 39 -5.50 11.30 5.94
CA GLN A 39 -5.01 10.01 5.42
C GLN A 39 -3.86 10.16 4.43
N LEU A 40 -3.72 11.30 3.78
CA LEU A 40 -2.61 11.56 2.85
C LEU A 40 -1.28 11.83 3.57
N LEU A 41 -1.31 12.25 4.83
CA LEU A 41 -0.09 12.67 5.54
C LEU A 41 0.41 11.59 6.50
N PHE A 42 -0.05 11.59 7.74
CA PHE A 42 0.59 10.81 8.81
C PHE A 42 -0.32 9.76 9.46
N LEU A 43 -1.59 9.70 9.03
CA LEU A 43 -2.60 8.85 9.68
C LEU A 43 -2.92 7.56 8.93
N ARG A 44 -2.20 7.27 7.85
CA ARG A 44 -2.43 6.07 7.05
C ARG A 44 -1.41 4.97 7.37
N PRO A 45 -1.82 3.76 7.73
CA PRO A 45 -3.20 3.25 7.86
C PRO A 45 -3.90 3.70 9.15
N ALA A 46 -3.16 4.07 10.16
CA ALA A 46 -3.66 4.56 11.44
C ALA A 46 -2.61 5.48 12.10
N SER A 47 -3.06 6.31 13.02
CA SER A 47 -2.17 7.17 13.79
C SER A 47 -1.06 6.36 14.49
N GLY A 48 0.19 6.79 14.32
CA GLY A 48 1.36 6.12 14.89
C GLY A 48 1.91 4.94 14.08
N PHE A 49 1.27 4.58 12.95
CA PHE A 49 1.69 3.45 12.10
C PHE A 49 1.98 3.86 10.65
N ALA A 50 2.26 5.12 10.40
CA ALA A 50 2.57 5.63 9.06
C ALA A 50 3.98 5.23 8.56
N ASP A 51 4.79 4.61 9.40
CA ASP A 51 6.15 4.17 9.12
C ASP A 51 6.24 2.69 8.67
N TYR A 52 5.14 2.14 8.15
CA TYR A 52 5.05 0.77 7.60
C TYR A 52 5.14 -0.35 8.63
N ARG A 53 5.44 -0.07 9.88
CA ARG A 53 5.48 -1.09 10.95
C ARG A 53 4.11 -1.47 11.43
N THR A 54 4.01 -2.69 11.95
CA THR A 54 2.85 -3.15 12.70
C THR A 54 3.23 -3.38 14.18
N PRO A 55 2.24 -3.50 15.08
CA PRO A 55 2.50 -3.95 16.45
C PRO A 55 3.11 -5.36 16.54
N ILE A 56 2.99 -6.13 15.46
CA ILE A 56 3.51 -7.50 15.40
C ILE A 56 4.99 -7.43 15.00
N ARG A 57 5.83 -8.09 15.77
CA ARG A 57 7.27 -8.14 15.52
C ARG A 57 7.56 -8.71 14.13
N ASP A 58 8.45 -8.06 13.40
CA ASP A 58 8.93 -8.45 12.08
C ASP A 58 7.83 -8.48 10.98
N LEU A 59 6.64 -7.93 11.25
CA LEU A 59 5.58 -7.75 10.26
C LEU A 59 5.51 -6.30 9.80
N TRP A 60 5.63 -6.11 8.49
CA TRP A 60 5.63 -4.81 7.83
C TRP A 60 4.49 -4.71 6.82
N LEU A 61 3.93 -3.53 6.68
CA LEU A 61 2.91 -3.24 5.68
C LEU A 61 3.54 -2.61 4.45
N CYS A 62 3.07 -3.02 3.27
CA CYS A 62 3.42 -2.41 2.00
C CYS A 62 2.21 -2.45 1.07
N GLY A 63 1.82 -1.36 0.50
CA GLY A 63 0.70 -1.34 -0.42
C GLY A 63 -0.13 -0.06 -0.31
N SER A 64 -1.26 -0.05 -1.01
CA SER A 64 -2.13 1.12 -1.11
C SER A 64 -2.77 1.57 0.21
N GLY A 65 -2.84 0.68 1.19
CA GLY A 65 -3.33 0.99 2.55
C GLY A 65 -2.32 1.77 3.41
N THR A 66 -1.06 1.90 2.99
CA THR A 66 -0.01 2.61 3.72
C THR A 66 0.27 3.98 3.12
N HIS A 67 1.07 4.81 3.82
CA HIS A 67 1.57 6.07 3.25
C HIS A 67 2.39 5.80 1.97
N PRO A 68 2.28 6.58 0.92
CA PRO A 68 1.45 7.78 0.70
C PRO A 68 0.05 7.51 0.15
N GLY A 69 -0.41 6.28 0.18
CA GLY A 69 -1.71 5.89 -0.35
C GLY A 69 -1.64 5.12 -1.66
N GLY A 70 -2.81 4.93 -2.28
CA GLY A 70 -2.94 4.17 -3.52
C GLY A 70 -2.49 4.92 -4.75
N GLY A 71 -2.21 4.14 -5.79
CA GLY A 71 -1.76 4.59 -7.10
C GLY A 71 -0.92 3.49 -7.74
N ILE A 72 -0.77 3.52 -9.07
CA ILE A 72 0.02 2.51 -9.79
C ILE A 72 1.50 2.95 -9.84
N ILE A 73 2.03 3.43 -8.74
CA ILE A 73 3.40 3.98 -8.64
C ILE A 73 4.35 3.11 -7.82
N GLY A 74 3.84 2.11 -7.09
CA GLY A 74 4.65 1.20 -6.28
C GLY A 74 5.32 1.83 -5.05
N SER A 75 5.02 3.09 -4.74
CA SER A 75 5.69 3.85 -3.67
C SER A 75 5.57 3.21 -2.29
N GLY A 76 4.41 2.65 -1.94
CA GLY A 76 4.22 1.97 -0.65
C GLY A 76 5.19 0.79 -0.46
N GLY A 77 5.42 0.00 -1.52
CA GLY A 77 6.38 -1.09 -1.50
C GLY A 77 7.83 -0.61 -1.41
N GLU A 78 8.19 0.39 -2.21
CA GLU A 78 9.54 0.97 -2.21
C GLU A 78 9.90 1.57 -0.84
N LEU A 79 9.05 2.41 -0.30
CA LEU A 79 9.30 3.08 0.98
C LEU A 79 9.33 2.09 2.16
N SER A 80 8.42 1.12 2.18
CA SER A 80 8.42 0.07 3.19
C SER A 80 9.71 -0.76 3.15
N SER A 81 10.20 -1.12 1.97
CA SER A 81 11.44 -1.88 1.83
C SER A 81 12.66 -1.10 2.32
N LYS A 82 12.76 0.19 1.98
CA LYS A 82 13.83 1.07 2.46
C LYS A 82 13.83 1.18 3.99
N GLU A 83 12.67 1.37 4.59
CA GLU A 83 12.52 1.48 6.04
C GLU A 83 12.89 0.17 6.75
N THR A 84 12.46 -0.97 6.20
CA THR A 84 12.79 -2.30 6.72
C THR A 84 14.30 -2.56 6.70
N ILE A 85 14.95 -2.24 5.59
CA ILE A 85 16.41 -2.42 5.43
C ILE A 85 17.15 -1.50 6.40
N HIS A 86 16.78 -0.23 6.45
CA HIS A 86 17.42 0.76 7.34
C HIS A 86 17.39 0.28 8.80
N LYS A 87 16.24 -0.13 9.29
CA LYS A 87 16.10 -0.60 10.68
C LYS A 87 16.85 -1.89 10.96
N LYS A 88 16.90 -2.82 10.02
CA LYS A 88 17.71 -4.02 10.18
C LYS A 88 19.19 -3.69 10.27
N VAL A 89 19.67 -2.78 9.43
CA VAL A 89 21.09 -2.35 9.46
C VAL A 89 21.42 -1.66 10.77
N VAL A 90 20.59 -0.70 11.21
CA VAL A 90 20.79 0.01 12.48
C VAL A 90 20.84 -0.96 13.65
N LYS A 91 19.87 -1.86 13.75
CA LYS A 91 19.83 -2.90 14.81
C LYS A 91 21.08 -3.78 14.82
N THR A 92 21.54 -4.21 13.65
CA THR A 92 22.77 -5.04 13.55
C THR A 92 24.00 -4.28 13.99
N LEU A 93 24.09 -2.98 13.70
CA LEU A 93 25.19 -2.13 14.15
C LEU A 93 25.15 -1.90 15.66
N GLU A 94 23.99 -1.68 16.23
CA GLU A 94 23.81 -1.54 17.69
C GLU A 94 24.21 -2.82 18.42
N GLU A 95 23.77 -3.99 17.94
CA GLU A 95 24.15 -5.29 18.52
C GLU A 95 25.67 -5.55 18.43
N LYS A 96 26.32 -5.07 17.39
CA LYS A 96 27.78 -5.19 17.23
C LYS A 96 28.57 -4.16 18.04
N SER A 97 28.00 -2.99 18.32
CA SER A 97 28.66 -1.92 19.09
C SER A 97 28.61 -2.15 20.60
N VAL A 98 27.79 -3.06 21.08
CA VAL A 98 27.68 -3.45 22.51
C VAL A 98 28.71 -4.50 22.92
N ILE A 99 29.51 -4.97 21.98
CA ILE A 99 30.67 -5.83 22.23
C ILE A 99 31.90 -4.95 22.31
#